data_2e83b6bc806643b96a19cb1049d74cf2
#
_entry.id   2e83b6bc806643b96a19cb1049d74cf2
#
_cell.length_a   1.000
_cell.length_b   1.000
_cell.length_c   1.000
_cell.angle_alpha   90.00
_cell.angle_beta   90.00
_cell.angle_gamma   90.00
#
_symmetry.space_group_name_H-M   'P 1'
#
loop_
_entity.id
_entity.type
_entity.pdbx_description
1 polymer ?
#
loop_
_entity_poly.entity_id
_entity_poly.type
_entity_poly.pdbx_seq_one_letter_code
_entity_poly.pdbx_strand_id
1 'polypeptide(L)'
;MSGLIGKKIGMTSIFDENGKNIPCTVIEAGPCIVTQVRTEEVDGYKAVQLGFDDATEKSATKADLGHAKKAGTSVKRKIVEFKGFDEEYKLGDAITVEHFSEGEFVDIAGTSKGKGFQGVVKRHGFGGVGQATHGQHNRLRAPGSIGAASYPARVFKGMKMAGRMGGEKVKVQNLRVLKVVAEKNLLVVKGCVPGHKNAYVIIRK
;
A
#
# COMPACT_ATOMS: atom_id res chain seq x y z
N MET A 1 4.40 -15.12 4.49
CA MET A 1 3.20 -14.30 4.24
C MET A 1 2.91 -14.33 2.74
N SER A 2 1.93 -15.12 2.36
CA SER A 2 1.38 -15.16 1.00
C SER A 2 0.52 -13.91 0.73
N GLY A 3 0.14 -13.66 -0.50
CA GLY A 3 -0.69 -12.51 -0.82
C GLY A 3 -0.81 -12.24 -2.30
N LEU A 4 -1.55 -11.20 -2.65
CA LEU A 4 -1.80 -10.75 -4.00
C LEU A 4 -1.52 -9.26 -4.18
N ILE A 5 -1.36 -8.88 -5.44
CA ILE A 5 -1.32 -7.48 -5.86
C ILE A 5 -2.74 -7.09 -6.25
N GLY A 6 -3.18 -5.92 -5.81
CA GLY A 6 -4.49 -5.40 -6.18
C GLY A 6 -4.44 -3.92 -6.53
N LYS A 7 -5.56 -3.42 -7.01
CA LYS A 7 -5.81 -2.03 -7.40
C LYS A 7 -7.01 -1.49 -6.64
N LYS A 8 -6.82 -0.39 -5.93
CA LYS A 8 -7.90 0.25 -5.17
C LYS A 8 -8.93 0.87 -6.11
N ILE A 9 -10.15 0.35 -6.14
CA ILE A 9 -11.23 0.90 -6.96
C ILE A 9 -11.85 2.11 -6.27
N GLY A 10 -12.20 1.98 -4.98
CA GLY A 10 -12.86 3.05 -4.24
C GLY A 10 -13.28 2.61 -2.86
N MET A 11 -14.09 3.45 -2.22
CA MET A 11 -14.70 3.14 -0.93
C MET A 11 -16.22 3.18 -1.06
N THR A 12 -16.86 2.31 -0.31
CA THR A 12 -18.32 2.22 -0.17
C THR A 12 -18.67 1.83 1.26
N SER A 13 -19.90 1.55 1.52
CA SER A 13 -20.36 0.97 2.77
C SER A 13 -21.26 -0.22 2.53
N ILE A 14 -21.25 -1.16 3.46
CA ILE A 14 -22.08 -2.36 3.48
C ILE A 14 -22.80 -2.39 4.82
N PHE A 15 -24.06 -2.78 4.83
CA PHE A 15 -24.80 -3.02 6.06
C PHE A 15 -24.61 -4.47 6.50
N ASP A 16 -24.35 -4.65 7.77
CA ASP A 16 -24.26 -5.97 8.37
C ASP A 16 -25.68 -6.49 8.71
N GLU A 17 -25.80 -7.73 9.17
CA GLU A 17 -27.06 -8.38 9.55
C GLU A 17 -27.84 -7.61 10.62
N ASN A 18 -27.15 -6.85 11.46
CA ASN A 18 -27.73 -6.01 12.50
C ASN A 18 -28.09 -4.58 12.00
N GLY A 19 -28.02 -4.31 10.70
CA GLY A 19 -28.27 -3.01 10.11
C GLY A 19 -27.17 -1.97 10.36
N LYS A 20 -26.01 -2.37 10.90
CA LYS A 20 -24.90 -1.46 11.16
C LYS A 20 -24.15 -1.16 9.87
N ASN A 21 -23.97 0.13 9.58
CA ASN A 21 -23.17 0.58 8.43
C ASN A 21 -21.69 0.36 8.67
N ILE A 22 -21.05 -0.44 7.79
CA ILE A 22 -19.62 -0.73 7.82
C ILE A 22 -18.95 -0.08 6.62
N PRO A 23 -18.08 0.94 6.84
CA PRO A 23 -17.29 1.51 5.75
C PRO A 23 -16.27 0.49 5.24
N CYS A 24 -16.15 0.35 3.93
CA CYS A 24 -15.28 -0.62 3.30
C CYS A 24 -14.59 -0.07 2.05
N THR A 25 -13.48 -0.69 1.69
CA THR A 25 -12.74 -0.42 0.45
C THR A 25 -12.89 -1.60 -0.49
N VAL A 26 -13.19 -1.32 -1.74
CA VAL A 26 -13.23 -2.30 -2.83
C VAL A 26 -11.88 -2.29 -3.55
N ILE A 27 -11.29 -3.46 -3.67
CA ILE A 27 -9.99 -3.69 -4.29
C ILE A 27 -10.18 -4.74 -5.39
N GLU A 28 -9.72 -4.46 -6.58
CA GLU A 28 -9.55 -5.45 -7.65
C GLU A 28 -8.27 -6.23 -7.35
N ALA A 29 -8.38 -7.49 -6.95
CA ALA A 29 -7.28 -8.33 -6.51
C ALA A 29 -7.10 -9.53 -7.46
N GLY A 30 -6.16 -9.41 -8.38
CA GLY A 30 -5.91 -10.45 -9.40
C GLY A 30 -6.74 -10.28 -10.69
N PRO A 31 -6.62 -11.23 -11.66
CA PRO A 31 -5.69 -12.35 -11.61
C PRO A 31 -4.22 -11.90 -11.58
N CYS A 32 -3.43 -12.48 -10.68
CA CYS A 32 -1.98 -12.28 -10.64
C CYS A 32 -1.30 -13.48 -11.30
N ILE A 33 -0.42 -13.22 -12.27
CA ILE A 33 0.30 -14.28 -12.98
C ILE A 33 1.66 -14.51 -12.34
N VAL A 34 2.05 -15.76 -12.16
CA VAL A 34 3.38 -16.15 -11.68
C VAL A 34 4.41 -15.88 -12.77
N THR A 35 5.24 -14.87 -12.57
CA THR A 35 6.28 -14.44 -13.52
C THR A 35 7.63 -15.09 -13.25
N GLN A 36 7.89 -15.51 -12.03
CA GLN A 36 9.09 -16.23 -11.63
C GLN A 36 8.87 -17.00 -10.33
N VAL A 37 9.46 -18.17 -10.23
CA VAL A 37 9.57 -18.93 -8.99
C VAL A 37 11.03 -18.89 -8.54
N ARG A 38 11.28 -18.49 -7.30
CA ARG A 38 12.58 -18.45 -6.65
C ARG A 38 12.76 -19.70 -5.82
N THR A 39 13.91 -20.36 -5.97
CA THR A 39 14.27 -21.58 -5.24
C THR A 39 15.47 -21.33 -4.32
N GLU A 40 15.58 -22.13 -3.28
CA GLU A 40 16.65 -21.98 -2.30
C GLU A 40 18.03 -22.32 -2.90
N GLU A 41 18.06 -23.26 -3.86
CA GLU A 41 19.29 -23.72 -4.51
C GLU A 41 19.94 -22.66 -5.41
N VAL A 42 19.11 -21.89 -6.14
CA VAL A 42 19.60 -20.91 -7.12
C VAL A 42 19.61 -19.49 -6.53
N ASP A 43 18.56 -19.13 -5.79
CA ASP A 43 18.34 -17.75 -5.34
C ASP A 43 18.66 -17.56 -3.84
N GLY A 44 18.88 -18.65 -3.08
CA GLY A 44 19.13 -18.62 -1.63
C GLY A 44 17.87 -18.37 -0.79
N TYR A 45 16.70 -18.33 -1.39
CA TYR A 45 15.41 -18.21 -0.70
C TYR A 45 14.25 -18.67 -1.59
N LYS A 46 13.15 -19.09 -0.94
CA LYS A 46 11.90 -19.45 -1.63
C LYS A 46 10.97 -18.25 -1.72
N ALA A 47 10.51 -17.93 -2.93
CA ALA A 47 9.51 -16.89 -3.18
C ALA A 47 8.81 -17.10 -4.52
N VAL A 48 7.59 -16.62 -4.64
CA VAL A 48 6.83 -16.56 -5.89
C VAL A 48 6.70 -15.10 -6.31
N GLN A 49 7.16 -14.80 -7.51
CA GLN A 49 7.01 -13.47 -8.09
C GLN A 49 5.71 -13.40 -8.87
N LEU A 50 4.86 -12.45 -8.51
CA LEU A 50 3.56 -12.22 -9.12
C LEU A 50 3.56 -10.94 -9.94
N GLY A 51 2.97 -11.00 -11.13
CA GLY A 51 2.73 -9.85 -12.00
C GLY A 51 1.23 -9.53 -12.08
N PHE A 52 0.89 -8.24 -12.06
CA PHE A 52 -0.47 -7.73 -12.11
C PHE A 52 -0.60 -6.54 -13.06
N ASP A 53 -1.76 -6.40 -13.69
CA ASP A 53 -2.12 -5.34 -14.64
C ASP A 53 -1.19 -5.29 -15.88
N ASP A 54 -1.80 -5.39 -17.05
CA ASP A 54 -1.04 -5.47 -18.29
C ASP A 54 -0.45 -4.11 -18.69
N ALA A 55 0.80 -4.14 -19.09
CA ALA A 55 1.47 -2.99 -19.67
C ALA A 55 1.42 -3.05 -21.20
N THR A 56 1.38 -1.87 -21.82
CA THR A 56 1.55 -1.79 -23.28
C THR A 56 3.00 -2.11 -23.65
N GLU A 57 3.20 -2.94 -24.66
CA GLU A 57 4.54 -3.33 -25.15
C GLU A 57 5.41 -2.13 -25.52
N LYS A 58 4.79 -1.04 -26.01
CA LYS A 58 5.49 0.21 -26.34
C LYS A 58 6.21 0.87 -25.16
N SER A 59 5.73 0.63 -23.93
CA SER A 59 6.31 1.19 -22.70
C SER A 59 7.29 0.24 -22.00
N ALA A 60 7.41 -0.99 -22.50
CA ALA A 60 8.24 -2.03 -21.92
C ALA A 60 9.67 -1.99 -22.47
N THR A 61 10.64 -2.27 -21.61
CA THR A 61 12.03 -2.47 -22.02
C THR A 61 12.21 -3.87 -22.63
N LYS A 62 13.30 -4.08 -23.39
CA LYS A 62 13.62 -5.41 -23.93
C LYS A 62 13.79 -6.46 -22.82
N ALA A 63 14.27 -6.04 -21.65
CA ALA A 63 14.41 -6.91 -20.48
C ALA A 63 13.05 -7.36 -19.94
N ASP A 64 12.09 -6.43 -19.81
CA ASP A 64 10.72 -6.73 -19.35
C ASP A 64 10.01 -7.66 -20.31
N LEU A 65 10.17 -7.44 -21.64
CA LEU A 65 9.64 -8.31 -22.67
C LEU A 65 10.23 -9.73 -22.59
N GLY A 66 11.54 -9.84 -22.39
CA GLY A 66 12.22 -11.13 -22.22
C GLY A 66 11.74 -11.87 -20.97
N HIS A 67 11.56 -11.16 -19.87
CA HIS A 67 11.05 -11.72 -18.61
C HIS A 67 9.59 -12.23 -18.76
N ALA A 68 8.71 -11.42 -19.34
CA ALA A 68 7.33 -11.80 -19.59
C ALA A 68 7.22 -13.00 -20.56
N LYS A 69 8.02 -13.00 -21.64
CA LYS A 69 8.06 -14.10 -22.61
C LYS A 69 8.48 -15.43 -21.96
N LYS A 70 9.44 -15.41 -21.02
CA LYS A 70 9.86 -16.60 -20.26
C LYS A 70 8.72 -17.18 -19.43
N ALA A 71 7.84 -16.33 -18.89
CA ALA A 71 6.66 -16.73 -18.14
C ALA A 71 5.42 -17.03 -19.01
N GLY A 72 5.52 -16.87 -20.34
CA GLY A 72 4.40 -17.09 -21.28
C GLY A 72 3.26 -16.08 -21.13
N THR A 73 3.54 -14.86 -20.63
CA THR A 73 2.52 -13.84 -20.35
C THR A 73 2.87 -12.49 -21.00
N SER A 74 1.88 -11.58 -21.01
CA SER A 74 2.10 -10.17 -21.34
C SER A 74 2.94 -9.46 -20.27
N VAL A 75 3.58 -8.35 -20.64
CA VAL A 75 4.31 -7.52 -19.68
C VAL A 75 3.37 -6.96 -18.62
N LYS A 76 3.75 -7.08 -17.36
CA LYS A 76 2.96 -6.61 -16.22
C LYS A 76 3.47 -5.28 -15.68
N ARG A 77 2.54 -4.39 -15.32
CA ARG A 77 2.86 -3.07 -14.75
C ARG A 77 3.41 -3.14 -13.35
N LYS A 78 2.94 -4.10 -12.57
CA LYS A 78 3.36 -4.26 -11.18
C LYS A 78 3.81 -5.68 -10.95
N ILE A 79 5.05 -5.83 -10.48
CA ILE A 79 5.66 -7.12 -10.14
C ILE A 79 6.10 -7.04 -8.69
N VAL A 80 5.77 -8.06 -7.88
CA VAL A 80 6.13 -8.15 -6.46
C VAL A 80 6.38 -9.60 -6.10
N GLU A 81 7.36 -9.83 -5.23
CA GLU A 81 7.65 -11.15 -4.66
C GLU A 81 6.90 -11.35 -3.34
N PHE A 82 6.39 -12.56 -3.20
CA PHE A 82 5.74 -13.02 -1.97
C PHE A 82 6.44 -14.29 -1.49
N LYS A 83 6.59 -14.40 -0.17
CA LYS A 83 7.10 -15.58 0.52
C LYS A 83 5.96 -16.28 1.25
N GLY A 84 6.11 -17.58 1.53
CA GLY A 84 5.17 -18.32 2.38
C GLY A 84 3.85 -18.66 1.68
N PHE A 85 3.90 -19.03 0.42
CA PHE A 85 2.86 -19.84 -0.19
C PHE A 85 3.07 -21.29 0.22
N ASP A 86 1.98 -21.95 0.62
CA ASP A 86 2.00 -23.36 1.01
C ASP A 86 1.96 -24.28 -0.22
N GLU A 87 1.40 -23.78 -1.33
CA GLU A 87 1.28 -24.49 -2.60
C GLU A 87 2.49 -24.21 -3.52
N GLU A 88 2.84 -25.21 -4.32
CA GLU A 88 3.87 -25.07 -5.36
C GLU A 88 3.24 -24.54 -6.64
N TYR A 89 3.62 -23.33 -7.02
CA TYR A 89 3.19 -22.68 -8.26
C TYR A 89 4.22 -22.87 -9.38
N LYS A 90 3.71 -22.95 -10.61
CA LYS A 90 4.52 -23.00 -11.83
C LYS A 90 4.50 -21.65 -12.53
N LEU A 91 5.47 -21.43 -13.41
CA LEU A 91 5.51 -20.26 -14.29
C LEU A 91 4.24 -20.20 -15.15
N GLY A 92 3.60 -19.03 -15.17
CA GLY A 92 2.39 -18.80 -15.93
C GLY A 92 1.10 -19.09 -15.18
N ASP A 93 1.13 -19.70 -14.01
CA ASP A 93 -0.06 -19.96 -13.20
C ASP A 93 -0.73 -18.63 -12.80
N ALA A 94 -2.06 -18.64 -12.74
CA ALA A 94 -2.86 -17.49 -12.33
C ALA A 94 -3.40 -17.70 -10.91
N ILE A 95 -3.14 -16.75 -10.03
CA ILE A 95 -3.71 -16.74 -8.67
C ILE A 95 -4.80 -15.68 -8.63
N THR A 96 -6.00 -16.11 -8.24
CA THR A 96 -7.22 -15.27 -8.18
C THR A 96 -7.51 -14.80 -6.75
N VAL A 97 -8.54 -13.97 -6.62
CA VAL A 97 -9.03 -13.48 -5.33
C VAL A 97 -9.48 -14.59 -4.38
N GLU A 98 -9.76 -15.78 -4.88
CA GLU A 98 -10.15 -16.97 -4.10
C GLU A 98 -9.09 -17.43 -3.11
N HIS A 99 -7.86 -16.92 -3.25
CA HIS A 99 -6.80 -17.08 -2.25
C HIS A 99 -7.19 -16.53 -0.86
N PHE A 100 -8.14 -15.60 -0.78
CA PHE A 100 -8.63 -15.03 0.47
C PHE A 100 -10.02 -15.57 0.81
N SER A 101 -10.27 -15.75 2.11
CA SER A 101 -11.55 -16.17 2.64
C SER A 101 -12.28 -15.02 3.33
N GLU A 102 -13.62 -15.04 3.29
CA GLU A 102 -14.44 -14.07 4.03
C GLU A 102 -14.21 -14.21 5.55
N GLY A 103 -14.12 -13.08 6.23
CA GLY A 103 -13.83 -13.03 7.67
C GLY A 103 -12.35 -13.05 8.04
N GLU A 104 -11.46 -13.37 7.11
CA GLU A 104 -10.00 -13.39 7.29
C GLU A 104 -9.44 -12.00 7.55
N PHE A 105 -8.30 -11.92 8.24
CA PHE A 105 -7.57 -10.68 8.46
C PHE A 105 -6.39 -10.56 7.49
N VAL A 106 -6.28 -9.39 6.86
CA VAL A 106 -5.22 -9.11 5.88
C VAL A 106 -4.49 -7.81 6.21
N ASP A 107 -3.23 -7.76 5.84
CA ASP A 107 -2.40 -6.58 5.89
C ASP A 107 -2.30 -5.95 4.51
N ILE A 108 -2.58 -4.65 4.39
CA ILE A 108 -2.56 -3.97 3.11
C ILE A 108 -1.52 -2.86 3.11
N ALA A 109 -0.52 -3.01 2.24
CA ALA A 109 0.51 -2.00 2.02
C ALA A 109 0.27 -1.25 0.71
N GLY A 110 0.46 0.05 0.73
CA GLY A 110 0.33 0.91 -0.44
C GLY A 110 1.10 2.21 -0.29
N THR A 111 1.12 3.02 -1.33
CA THR A 111 1.71 4.35 -1.28
C THR A 111 0.66 5.36 -0.87
N SER A 112 0.90 6.08 0.21
CA SER A 112 -0.02 7.11 0.71
C SER A 112 -0.15 8.28 -0.27
N LYS A 113 -1.27 9.02 -0.22
CA LYS A 113 -1.46 10.21 -1.04
C LYS A 113 -0.39 11.26 -0.72
N GLY A 114 0.34 11.70 -1.73
CA GLY A 114 1.29 12.81 -1.60
C GLY A 114 0.56 14.12 -1.30
N LYS A 115 1.10 14.91 -0.36
CA LYS A 115 0.57 16.21 0.05
C LYS A 115 1.58 17.35 -0.15
N GLY A 116 2.71 17.05 -0.79
CA GLY A 116 3.79 17.99 -1.01
C GLY A 116 4.49 18.40 0.29
N PHE A 117 5.11 19.58 0.29
CA PHE A 117 5.75 20.14 1.48
C PHE A 117 4.68 20.70 2.42
N GLN A 118 4.67 20.27 3.67
CA GLN A 118 3.69 20.68 4.67
C GLN A 118 4.39 21.20 5.92
N GLY A 119 3.75 22.21 6.54
CA GLY A 119 4.15 22.73 7.84
C GLY A 119 3.84 21.74 8.97
N VAL A 120 4.42 22.00 10.14
CA VAL A 120 4.37 21.11 11.32
C VAL A 120 2.94 20.88 11.84
N VAL A 121 2.04 21.85 11.68
CA VAL A 121 0.65 21.72 12.12
C VAL A 121 -0.05 20.59 11.34
N LYS A 122 0.06 20.57 10.01
CA LYS A 122 -0.57 19.53 9.19
C LYS A 122 0.21 18.22 9.22
N ARG A 123 1.55 18.29 9.21
CA ARG A 123 2.41 17.12 9.12
C ARG A 123 2.46 16.32 10.42
N HIS A 124 2.50 17.01 11.56
CA HIS A 124 2.72 16.39 12.88
C HIS A 124 1.60 16.65 13.88
N GLY A 125 0.57 17.41 13.50
CA GLY A 125 -0.54 17.72 14.40
C GLY A 125 -0.21 18.73 15.50
N PHE A 126 0.79 19.59 15.30
CA PHE A 126 1.12 20.64 16.27
C PHE A 126 -0.01 21.65 16.39
N GLY A 127 -0.27 22.14 17.61
CA GLY A 127 -1.30 23.12 17.88
C GLY A 127 -0.98 24.53 17.36
N GLY A 128 0.30 24.83 17.12
CA GLY A 128 0.75 26.20 16.86
C GLY A 128 0.79 27.04 18.14
N VAL A 129 0.73 28.35 18.00
CA VAL A 129 0.88 29.31 19.14
C VAL A 129 -0.46 29.90 19.57
N GLY A 130 -1.59 29.46 19.00
CA GLY A 130 -2.91 30.02 19.30
C GLY A 130 -3.24 31.26 18.48
N GLN A 131 -4.22 32.03 18.92
CA GLN A 131 -4.66 33.25 18.22
C GLN A 131 -3.70 34.40 18.46
N ALA A 132 -3.70 35.36 17.53
CA ALA A 132 -2.93 36.59 17.68
C ALA A 132 -3.46 37.44 18.84
N THR A 133 -2.60 37.79 19.80
CA THR A 133 -2.91 38.65 20.92
C THR A 133 -1.73 39.58 21.20
N HIS A 134 -2.00 40.85 21.59
CA HIS A 134 -0.99 41.80 22.07
C HIS A 134 0.34 41.80 21.30
N GLY A 135 0.29 42.04 19.95
CA GLY A 135 1.49 42.12 19.10
C GLY A 135 1.99 40.80 18.52
N GLN A 136 1.37 39.68 18.85
CA GLN A 136 1.72 38.39 18.25
C GLN A 136 0.93 38.14 16.95
N HIS A 137 1.59 38.21 15.78
CA HIS A 137 0.90 38.07 14.50
C HIS A 137 1.53 36.99 13.59
N ASN A 138 2.83 36.75 13.65
CA ASN A 138 3.56 35.98 12.61
C ASN A 138 3.94 34.55 13.00
N ARG A 139 3.53 34.05 14.17
CA ARG A 139 3.96 32.75 14.70
C ARG A 139 2.83 31.71 14.85
N LEU A 140 1.68 31.93 14.25
CA LEU A 140 0.47 31.12 14.44
C LEU A 140 0.69 29.63 14.14
N ARG A 141 1.49 29.32 13.16
CA ARG A 141 1.73 27.95 12.66
C ARG A 141 3.20 27.51 12.80
N ALA A 142 3.91 28.09 13.73
CA ALA A 142 5.31 27.78 13.97
C ALA A 142 5.48 26.47 14.76
N PRO A 143 6.63 25.78 14.63
CA PRO A 143 6.90 24.55 15.38
C PRO A 143 7.15 24.81 16.88
N GLY A 144 7.46 26.02 17.27
CA GLY A 144 7.93 26.36 18.63
C GLY A 144 9.41 26.06 18.81
N SER A 145 9.85 25.81 20.05
CA SER A 145 11.24 25.48 20.35
C SER A 145 11.67 24.17 19.68
N ILE A 146 12.88 24.16 19.13
CA ILE A 146 13.49 22.98 18.49
C ILE A 146 14.62 22.35 19.33
N GLY A 147 14.89 22.89 20.49
CA GLY A 147 15.94 22.39 21.42
C GLY A 147 16.27 23.37 22.51
N ALA A 148 17.26 23.02 23.33
CA ALA A 148 17.82 23.87 24.38
C ALA A 148 18.99 24.69 23.82
N ALA A 149 19.37 25.78 24.51
CA ALA A 149 20.39 26.71 24.06
C ALA A 149 21.84 26.15 24.16
N SER A 150 22.54 26.41 25.30
CA SER A 150 23.97 26.13 25.44
C SER A 150 24.32 24.65 25.52
N TYR A 151 23.41 23.82 26.02
CA TYR A 151 23.57 22.37 26.11
C TYR A 151 22.28 21.68 25.66
N PRO A 152 22.30 20.77 24.68
CA PRO A 152 23.47 20.14 24.01
C PRO A 152 24.00 20.93 22.79
N ALA A 153 23.64 22.20 22.58
CA ALA A 153 24.07 23.08 21.50
C ALA A 153 23.82 22.52 20.06
N ARG A 154 22.84 21.66 19.92
CA ARG A 154 22.43 21.03 18.64
C ARG A 154 20.96 20.69 18.64
N VAL A 155 20.40 20.55 17.44
CA VAL A 155 19.07 19.96 17.22
C VAL A 155 19.23 18.45 17.04
N PHE A 156 18.48 17.66 17.78
CA PHE A 156 18.53 16.19 17.68
C PHE A 156 17.96 15.69 16.37
N LYS A 157 18.50 14.58 15.87
CA LYS A 157 17.95 13.87 14.71
C LYS A 157 16.52 13.41 15.01
N GLY A 158 15.66 13.44 14.00
CA GLY A 158 14.25 13.03 14.16
C GLY A 158 13.33 14.11 14.73
N MET A 159 13.81 15.32 15.00
CA MET A 159 12.97 16.45 15.39
C MET A 159 11.86 16.70 14.36
N LYS A 160 10.62 16.82 14.85
CA LYS A 160 9.44 17.02 14.01
C LYS A 160 9.43 18.41 13.39
N MET A 161 9.81 18.51 12.13
CA MET A 161 9.88 19.76 11.36
C MET A 161 8.99 19.69 10.11
N ALA A 162 8.79 20.84 9.47
CA ALA A 162 8.17 20.92 8.16
C ALA A 162 8.92 20.07 7.13
N GLY A 163 8.23 19.59 6.11
CA GLY A 163 8.82 18.78 5.06
C GLY A 163 7.77 18.04 4.23
N ARG A 164 8.25 17.16 3.37
CA ARG A 164 7.38 16.35 2.51
C ARG A 164 6.48 15.45 3.35
N MET A 165 5.19 15.45 3.03
CA MET A 165 4.18 14.62 3.67
C MET A 165 3.52 13.71 2.64
N GLY A 166 3.38 12.43 2.99
CA GLY A 166 2.80 11.42 2.09
C GLY A 166 3.70 11.04 0.92
N GLY A 167 3.19 10.20 0.01
CA GLY A 167 3.97 9.60 -1.07
C GLY A 167 4.97 8.54 -0.59
N GLU A 168 4.75 8.00 0.59
CA GLU A 168 5.55 6.96 1.24
C GLU A 168 4.78 5.65 1.38
N LYS A 169 5.50 4.55 1.49
CA LYS A 169 4.89 3.24 1.75
C LYS A 169 4.30 3.21 3.15
N VAL A 170 3.00 2.91 3.23
CA VAL A 170 2.26 2.75 4.49
C VAL A 170 1.59 1.39 4.48
N LYS A 171 1.61 0.71 5.60
CA LYS A 171 0.95 -0.58 5.82
C LYS A 171 -0.17 -0.39 6.84
N VAL A 172 -1.37 -0.79 6.48
CA VAL A 172 -2.51 -0.91 7.40
C VAL A 172 -2.68 -2.39 7.71
N GLN A 173 -2.63 -2.71 8.99
CA GLN A 173 -2.65 -4.09 9.47
C GLN A 173 -4.05 -4.50 9.93
N ASN A 174 -4.31 -5.81 9.94
CA ASN A 174 -5.51 -6.42 10.52
C ASN A 174 -6.83 -5.87 9.93
N LEU A 175 -6.90 -5.71 8.62
CA LEU A 175 -8.14 -5.39 7.94
C LEU A 175 -8.94 -6.65 7.69
N ARG A 176 -10.18 -6.69 8.17
CA ARG A 176 -11.07 -7.85 7.96
C ARG A 176 -11.61 -7.86 6.54
N VAL A 177 -11.54 -9.01 5.89
CA VAL A 177 -12.20 -9.28 4.61
C VAL A 177 -13.70 -9.41 4.87
N LEU A 178 -14.52 -8.58 4.24
CA LEU A 178 -15.97 -8.59 4.38
C LEU A 178 -16.64 -9.47 3.34
N LYS A 179 -16.15 -9.40 2.09
CA LYS A 179 -16.73 -10.15 0.97
C LYS A 179 -15.67 -10.41 -0.09
N VAL A 180 -15.76 -11.59 -0.69
CA VAL A 180 -14.96 -12.00 -1.87
C VAL A 180 -15.90 -12.22 -3.04
N VAL A 181 -15.66 -11.54 -4.18
CA VAL A 181 -16.45 -11.68 -5.39
C VAL A 181 -15.55 -12.24 -6.49
N ALA A 182 -15.52 -13.56 -6.60
CA ALA A 182 -14.63 -14.29 -7.50
C ALA A 182 -14.85 -13.93 -8.98
N GLU A 183 -16.09 -13.82 -9.44
CA GLU A 183 -16.46 -13.50 -10.83
C GLU A 183 -15.83 -12.20 -11.35
N LYS A 184 -15.61 -11.22 -10.47
CA LYS A 184 -15.09 -9.90 -10.81
C LYS A 184 -13.70 -9.64 -10.23
N ASN A 185 -13.08 -10.64 -9.59
CA ASN A 185 -11.82 -10.52 -8.86
C ASN A 185 -11.81 -9.35 -7.86
N LEU A 186 -12.93 -9.14 -7.14
CA LEU A 186 -13.07 -8.07 -6.17
C LEU A 186 -12.94 -8.58 -4.74
N LEU A 187 -12.10 -7.91 -3.98
CA LEU A 187 -11.94 -8.09 -2.54
C LEU A 187 -12.49 -6.85 -1.82
N VAL A 188 -13.42 -7.06 -0.91
CA VAL A 188 -13.99 -5.99 -0.09
C VAL A 188 -13.43 -6.10 1.33
N VAL A 189 -12.70 -5.08 1.77
CA VAL A 189 -12.07 -5.04 3.09
C VAL A 189 -12.67 -3.94 3.95
N LYS A 190 -12.79 -4.18 5.25
CA LYS A 190 -13.29 -3.20 6.22
C LYS A 190 -12.32 -2.03 6.34
N GLY A 191 -12.84 -0.82 6.31
CA GLY A 191 -12.06 0.39 6.57
C GLY A 191 -11.39 0.97 5.33
N CYS A 192 -10.38 1.81 5.55
CA CYS A 192 -9.67 2.52 4.51
C CYS A 192 -8.32 1.89 4.19
N VAL A 193 -7.93 1.98 2.91
CA VAL A 193 -6.67 1.46 2.37
C VAL A 193 -5.82 2.62 1.87
N PRO A 194 -4.48 2.59 2.02
CA PRO A 194 -3.59 3.65 1.55
C PRO A 194 -3.72 3.92 0.05
N GLY A 195 -3.44 5.14 -0.35
CA GLY A 195 -3.36 5.54 -1.75
C GLY A 195 -4.62 6.21 -2.31
N HIS A 196 -4.50 6.66 -3.55
CA HIS A 196 -5.59 7.24 -4.32
C HIS A 196 -6.42 6.14 -5.01
N LYS A 197 -7.52 6.50 -5.65
CA LYS A 197 -8.26 5.62 -6.56
C LYS A 197 -7.32 5.15 -7.68
N ASN A 198 -7.40 3.88 -8.03
CA ASN A 198 -6.51 3.19 -8.98
C ASN A 198 -5.04 3.04 -8.52
N ALA A 199 -4.72 3.28 -7.24
CA ALA A 199 -3.40 2.98 -6.70
C ALA A 199 -3.21 1.46 -6.52
N TYR A 200 -2.01 0.97 -6.80
CA TYR A 200 -1.63 -0.41 -6.50
C TYR A 200 -1.44 -0.61 -5.01
N VAL A 201 -1.94 -1.72 -4.52
CA VAL A 201 -1.81 -2.18 -3.14
C VAL A 201 -1.31 -3.61 -3.11
N ILE A 202 -0.60 -3.95 -2.06
CA ILE A 202 -0.09 -5.30 -1.79
C ILE A 202 -0.87 -5.83 -0.62
N ILE A 203 -1.60 -6.93 -0.83
CA ILE A 203 -2.44 -7.58 0.17
C ILE A 203 -1.68 -8.82 0.65
N ARG A 204 -1.54 -9.00 1.95
CA ARG A 204 -0.84 -10.13 2.58
C ARG A 204 -1.68 -10.73 3.69
N LYS A 205 -1.63 -12.05 3.77
CA LYS A 205 -2.19 -12.82 4.90
C LYS A 205 -1.11 -13.59 5.65
#